data_04acdaea713a2369933687923ba4e10c
#
_entry.id   04acdaea713a2369933687923ba4e10c
#
_cell.length_a   1.000
_cell.length_b   1.000
_cell.length_c   1.000
_cell.angle_alpha   90.00
_cell.angle_beta   90.00
_cell.angle_gamma   90.00
#
_symmetry.space_group_name_H-M   'P 1'
#
loop_
_entity.id
_entity.type
_entity.pdbx_description
1 polymer ?
#
loop_
_entity_poly.entity_id
_entity_poly.type
_entity_poly.pdbx_seq_one_letter_code
_entity_poly.pdbx_strand_id
1 'polypeptide(L)'
;HVLRRRQRQMCIRDSNMVSQIFRDSTAICKGTDTSNRTGVSGVLTMYSNSQDTYKVGPTSHTFLDSPSTTNAITYSIKVRAYNGNTIFINRSHGNQDTDDFDSVPMSTITVMEIAG
;
A
#
# COMPACT_ATOMS: atom_id res chain seq x y z
N HIS A 1 14.53 29.67 10.16
CA HIS A 1 13.34 29.42 10.97
C HIS A 1 12.12 29.04 10.11
N VAL A 2 11.93 29.72 8.99
CA VAL A 2 10.84 29.43 8.03
C VAL A 2 11.08 28.11 7.29
N LEU A 3 12.33 27.80 6.95
CA LEU A 3 12.73 26.55 6.32
C LEU A 3 12.50 25.33 7.24
N ARG A 4 12.73 25.45 8.54
CA ARG A 4 12.45 24.38 9.51
C ARG A 4 10.96 24.10 9.65
N ARG A 5 10.12 25.13 9.57
CA ARG A 5 8.66 24.94 9.57
C ARG A 5 8.17 24.26 8.31
N ARG A 6 8.72 24.60 7.14
CA ARG A 6 8.38 23.94 5.87
C ARG A 6 8.82 22.48 5.85
N GLN A 7 10.02 22.17 6.34
CA GLN A 7 10.48 20.79 6.46
C GLN A 7 9.63 19.97 7.44
N ARG A 8 9.24 20.54 8.59
CA ARG A 8 8.34 19.86 9.52
C ARG A 8 6.95 19.63 8.92
N GLN A 9 6.43 20.57 8.14
CA GLN A 9 5.16 20.42 7.46
C GLN A 9 5.22 19.34 6.37
N MET A 10 6.30 19.24 5.62
CA MET A 10 6.50 18.15 4.65
C MET A 10 6.57 16.78 5.33
N CYS A 11 7.32 16.64 6.43
CA CYS A 11 7.43 15.37 7.17
C CYS A 11 6.14 14.92 7.85
N ILE A 12 5.24 15.83 8.20
CA ILE A 12 3.96 15.52 8.88
C ILE A 12 2.87 15.14 7.88
N ARG A 13 3.02 15.52 6.60
CA ARG A 13 1.98 15.37 5.58
C ARG A 13 2.25 14.27 4.56
N ASP A 14 3.42 13.65 4.60
CA ASP A 14 3.75 12.55 3.71
C ASP A 14 3.14 11.26 4.23
N SER A 15 2.22 10.70 3.47
CA SER A 15 1.64 9.39 3.76
C SER A 15 2.34 8.34 2.92
N ASN A 16 3.14 7.51 3.56
CA ASN A 16 3.73 6.33 2.94
C ASN A 16 2.97 5.09 3.37
N MET A 17 2.53 4.33 2.39
CA MET A 17 1.98 3.01 2.57
C MET A 17 2.91 2.00 1.92
N VAL A 18 3.26 0.96 2.62
CA VAL A 18 3.91 -0.21 2.03
C VAL A 18 2.93 -1.37 2.00
N SER A 19 2.95 -2.12 0.91
CA SER A 19 2.16 -3.33 0.75
C SER A 19 3.07 -4.54 0.60
N GLN A 20 2.66 -5.67 1.15
CA GLN A 20 3.39 -6.92 1.10
C GLN A 20 2.45 -8.07 0.81
N ILE A 21 2.77 -8.87 -0.20
CA ILE A 21 2.06 -10.11 -0.52
C ILE A 21 2.62 -11.22 0.35
N PHE A 22 1.73 -12.00 0.93
CA PHE A 22 2.05 -13.17 1.73
C PHE A 22 1.45 -14.44 1.12
N ARG A 23 2.22 -15.51 1.15
CA ARG A 23 1.77 -16.88 1.03
C ARG A 23 1.79 -17.50 2.42
N ASP A 24 0.63 -17.77 2.99
CA ASP A 24 0.49 -18.13 4.41
C ASP A 24 1.18 -17.10 5.30
N SER A 25 2.25 -17.45 5.99
CA SER A 25 3.06 -16.54 6.83
C SER A 25 4.34 -16.04 6.14
N THR A 26 4.60 -16.43 4.91
CA THR A 26 5.83 -16.11 4.19
C THR A 26 5.62 -14.92 3.26
N ALA A 27 6.43 -13.89 3.41
CA ALA A 27 6.44 -12.75 2.49
C ALA A 27 7.02 -13.17 1.13
N ILE A 28 6.27 -12.92 0.07
CA ILE A 28 6.66 -13.20 -1.31
C ILE A 28 6.57 -11.94 -2.17
N CYS A 29 7.06 -12.00 -3.40
CA CYS A 29 7.03 -10.83 -4.30
C CYS A 29 7.61 -9.58 -3.65
N LYS A 30 8.79 -9.68 -3.09
CA LYS A 30 9.42 -8.56 -2.39
C LYS A 30 10.81 -8.24 -2.95
N GLY A 31 11.20 -6.97 -2.81
CA GLY A 31 12.57 -6.55 -3.08
C GLY A 31 13.57 -7.16 -2.08
N THR A 32 14.84 -7.04 -2.39
CA THR A 32 15.92 -7.49 -1.50
C THR A 32 16.07 -6.56 -0.31
N ASP A 33 16.18 -7.13 0.88
CA ASP A 33 16.50 -6.37 2.09
C ASP A 33 17.90 -5.76 1.95
N THR A 34 18.04 -4.48 2.26
CA THR A 34 19.30 -3.76 2.12
C THR A 34 19.53 -2.87 3.33
N SER A 35 20.53 -3.21 4.15
CA SER A 35 20.83 -2.51 5.39
C SER A 35 19.57 -2.45 6.29
N ASN A 36 19.13 -1.25 6.68
CA ASN A 36 17.93 -1.07 7.51
C ASN A 36 16.62 -1.00 6.70
N ARG A 37 16.67 -1.25 5.41
CA ARG A 37 15.50 -1.23 4.53
C ARG A 37 14.99 -2.63 4.27
N THR A 38 13.75 -2.87 4.65
CA THR A 38 13.07 -4.16 4.39
C THR A 38 12.48 -4.15 2.99
N GLY A 39 12.74 -5.21 2.24
CA GLY A 39 12.10 -5.42 0.94
C GLY A 39 10.59 -5.59 1.12
N VAL A 40 9.82 -4.98 0.22
CA VAL A 40 8.35 -5.03 0.21
C VAL A 40 7.85 -5.25 -1.21
N SER A 41 6.58 -5.59 -1.36
CA SER A 41 5.98 -5.77 -2.69
C SER A 41 5.74 -4.45 -3.38
N GLY A 42 5.32 -3.42 -2.65
CA GLY A 42 5.08 -2.11 -3.22
C GLY A 42 5.07 -0.99 -2.20
N VAL A 43 5.26 0.20 -2.70
CA VAL A 43 5.21 1.44 -1.91
C VAL A 43 4.31 2.43 -2.63
N LEU A 44 3.39 3.02 -1.90
CA LEU A 44 2.62 4.16 -2.36
C LEU A 44 2.95 5.36 -1.47
N THR A 45 3.51 6.39 -2.07
CA THR A 45 3.74 7.67 -1.42
C THR A 45 2.74 8.69 -1.93
N MET A 46 1.99 9.29 -1.03
CA MET A 46 1.08 10.38 -1.36
C MET A 46 1.50 11.61 -0.59
N TYR A 47 1.80 12.67 -1.33
CA TYR A 47 2.01 13.99 -0.73
C TYR A 47 0.65 14.59 -0.45
N SER A 48 0.34 14.82 0.82
CA SER A 48 -0.89 15.50 1.18
C SER A 48 -0.59 16.96 1.55
N ASN A 49 -1.16 17.86 0.80
CA ASN A 49 -1.41 19.22 1.28
C ASN A 49 -2.88 19.29 1.73
N SER A 50 -3.30 20.43 2.24
CA SER A 50 -4.68 20.60 2.72
C SER A 50 -5.77 20.35 1.66
N GLN A 51 -5.38 20.23 0.40
CA GLN A 51 -6.30 19.99 -0.73
C GLN A 51 -6.31 18.53 -1.20
N ASP A 52 -5.41 17.70 -0.69
CA ASP A 52 -5.24 16.31 -1.13
C ASP A 52 -6.03 15.29 -0.30
N THR A 53 -7.00 15.79 0.49
CA THR A 53 -7.83 14.98 1.38
C THR A 53 -8.66 13.92 0.63
N TYR A 54 -8.94 14.16 -0.65
CA TYR A 54 -9.78 13.28 -1.48
C TYR A 54 -8.98 12.41 -2.45
N LYS A 55 -7.67 12.45 -2.40
CA LYS A 55 -6.83 11.65 -3.28
C LYS A 55 -6.81 10.19 -2.86
N VAL A 56 -6.94 9.32 -3.84
CA VAL A 56 -6.77 7.87 -3.73
C VAL A 56 -5.79 7.44 -4.81
N GLY A 57 -4.73 6.74 -4.42
CA GLY A 57 -3.74 6.21 -5.35
C GLY A 57 -3.88 4.70 -5.53
N PRO A 58 -3.71 4.17 -6.76
CA PRO A 58 -3.70 2.74 -7.00
C PRO A 58 -2.37 2.10 -6.67
N THR A 59 -2.40 0.84 -6.23
CA THR A 59 -1.25 -0.06 -6.26
C THR A 59 -1.67 -1.35 -6.96
N SER A 60 -0.73 -1.95 -7.69
CA SER A 60 -1.00 -3.17 -8.45
C SER A 60 0.24 -4.06 -8.44
N HIS A 61 0.02 -5.37 -8.27
CA HIS A 61 1.09 -6.36 -8.28
C HIS A 61 0.65 -7.57 -9.07
N THR A 62 1.57 -8.10 -9.87
CA THR A 62 1.44 -9.39 -10.54
C THR A 62 2.67 -10.22 -10.20
N PHE A 63 2.48 -11.45 -9.76
CA PHE A 63 3.57 -12.32 -9.35
C PHE A 63 3.28 -13.77 -9.69
N LEU A 64 4.28 -14.47 -10.22
CA LEU A 64 4.23 -15.91 -10.42
C LEU A 64 4.88 -16.59 -9.22
N ASP A 65 4.11 -17.36 -8.49
CA ASP A 65 4.57 -18.11 -7.34
C ASP A 65 4.73 -19.60 -7.68
N SER A 66 5.68 -20.26 -7.03
CA SER A 66 5.93 -21.70 -7.16
C SER A 66 6.01 -22.33 -5.78
N PRO A 67 4.87 -22.56 -5.12
CA PRO A 67 4.85 -23.02 -3.73
C PRO A 67 5.31 -24.47 -3.55
N SER A 68 5.34 -25.28 -4.60
CA SER A 68 5.77 -26.70 -4.57
C SER A 68 5.06 -27.51 -3.48
N THR A 69 3.76 -27.34 -3.34
CA THR A 69 2.94 -28.06 -2.36
C THR A 69 1.56 -28.34 -2.92
N THR A 70 0.96 -29.42 -2.44
CA THR A 70 -0.44 -29.76 -2.71
C THR A 70 -1.39 -29.35 -1.58
N ASN A 71 -0.83 -28.77 -0.50
CA ASN A 71 -1.64 -28.28 0.61
C ASN A 71 -2.36 -27.00 0.23
N ALA A 72 -3.47 -26.73 0.88
CA ALA A 72 -4.17 -25.47 0.75
C ALA A 72 -3.27 -24.29 1.16
N ILE A 73 -3.28 -23.23 0.37
CA ILE A 73 -2.47 -22.02 0.57
C ILE A 73 -3.41 -20.83 0.66
N THR A 74 -3.09 -19.92 1.57
CA THR A 74 -3.77 -18.62 1.68
C THR A 74 -2.85 -17.52 1.18
N TYR A 75 -3.28 -16.80 0.15
CA TYR A 75 -2.63 -15.58 -0.29
C TYR A 75 -3.30 -14.37 0.35
N SER A 76 -2.51 -13.44 0.84
CA SER A 76 -3.00 -12.22 1.47
C SER A 76 -2.12 -11.03 1.16
N ILE A 77 -2.72 -9.84 1.21
CA ILE A 77 -2.00 -8.57 1.12
C ILE A 77 -2.08 -7.88 2.47
N LYS A 78 -0.93 -7.52 3.01
CA LYS A 78 -0.82 -6.73 4.23
C LYS A 78 -0.31 -5.35 3.89
N VAL A 79 -0.82 -4.34 4.56
CA VAL A 79 -0.42 -2.95 4.39
C VAL A 79 0.07 -2.38 5.71
N ARG A 80 1.03 -1.46 5.61
CA ARG A 80 1.59 -0.76 6.76
C ARG A 80 1.73 0.71 6.44
N ALA A 81 1.30 1.56 7.37
CA ALA A 81 1.55 2.99 7.32
C ALA A 81 2.92 3.32 7.91
N TYR A 82 3.55 4.37 7.39
CA TYR A 82 4.74 4.94 7.99
C TYR A 82 4.39 5.70 9.27
N ASN A 83 5.23 5.56 10.29
CA ASN A 83 5.12 6.28 11.58
C ASN A 83 3.75 6.16 12.30
N GLY A 84 3.06 5.05 12.14
CA GLY A 84 1.76 4.85 12.79
C GLY A 84 0.63 5.71 12.23
N ASN A 85 0.81 6.29 11.04
CA ASN A 85 -0.24 7.02 10.35
C ASN A 85 -1.39 6.09 9.97
N THR A 86 -2.57 6.66 9.80
CA THR A 86 -3.76 5.92 9.37
C THR A 86 -3.74 5.73 7.86
N ILE A 87 -4.04 4.52 7.41
CA ILE A 87 -4.28 4.20 6.00
C ILE A 87 -5.77 3.99 5.80
N PHE A 88 -6.29 4.54 4.72
CA PHE A 88 -7.65 4.28 4.26
C PHE A 88 -7.62 3.43 3.00
N ILE A 89 -8.35 2.33 3.01
CA ILE A 89 -8.47 1.42 1.87
C ILE A 89 -9.85 1.63 1.23
N ASN A 90 -9.84 1.80 -0.10
CA ASN A 90 -11.06 2.00 -0.90
C ASN A 90 -11.87 3.23 -0.51
N ARG A 91 -11.24 4.24 0.03
CA ARG A 91 -11.83 5.54 0.28
C ARG A 91 -10.75 6.62 0.42
N SER A 92 -11.13 7.87 0.27
CA SER A 92 -10.28 9.00 0.60
C SER A 92 -10.26 9.27 2.11
N HIS A 93 -9.32 10.09 2.56
CA HIS A 93 -9.30 10.58 3.93
C HIS A 93 -10.53 11.42 4.26
N GLY A 94 -10.95 12.29 3.34
CA GLY A 94 -12.08 13.19 3.53
C GLY A 94 -13.42 12.47 3.60
N ASN A 95 -13.59 11.39 2.83
CA ASN A 95 -14.78 10.53 2.83
C ASN A 95 -16.09 11.35 2.77
N GLN A 96 -16.16 12.24 1.78
CA GLN A 96 -17.33 13.10 1.57
C GLN A 96 -18.40 12.35 0.78
N ASP A 97 -19.64 12.57 1.16
CA ASP A 97 -20.79 12.01 0.44
C ASP A 97 -21.11 12.87 -0.79
N THR A 98 -20.25 12.79 -1.79
CA THR A 98 -20.38 13.48 -3.07
C THR A 98 -19.65 12.72 -4.16
N ASP A 99 -20.21 12.67 -5.35
CA ASP A 99 -19.62 12.05 -6.53
C ASP A 99 -18.84 13.01 -7.42
N ASP A 100 -18.81 14.30 -7.08
CA ASP A 100 -18.09 15.31 -7.86
C ASP A 100 -16.56 15.13 -7.77
N PHE A 101 -16.04 14.76 -6.61
CA PHE A 101 -14.59 14.70 -6.37
C PHE A 101 -14.16 13.59 -5.38
N ASP A 102 -15.08 12.84 -4.83
CA ASP A 102 -14.79 11.74 -3.91
C ASP A 102 -15.48 10.46 -4.37
N SER A 103 -14.71 9.40 -4.44
CA SER A 103 -15.17 8.13 -5.01
C SER A 103 -14.76 6.97 -4.11
N VAL A 104 -15.49 5.88 -4.23
CA VAL A 104 -15.21 4.63 -3.52
C VAL A 104 -14.65 3.60 -4.52
N PRO A 105 -13.34 3.48 -4.64
CA PRO A 105 -12.73 2.48 -5.50
C PRO A 105 -12.84 1.08 -4.90
N MET A 106 -12.56 0.08 -5.73
CA MET A 106 -12.61 -1.32 -5.36
C MET A 106 -11.21 -1.92 -5.37
N SER A 107 -10.94 -2.82 -4.43
CA SER A 107 -9.74 -3.65 -4.42
C SER A 107 -10.10 -5.09 -4.78
N THR A 108 -9.21 -5.74 -5.52
CA THR A 108 -9.37 -7.15 -5.91
C THR A 108 -8.07 -7.91 -5.70
N ILE A 109 -8.21 -9.19 -5.41
CA ILE A 109 -7.12 -10.16 -5.49
C ILE A 109 -7.59 -11.33 -6.36
N THR A 110 -6.75 -11.70 -7.33
CA THR A 110 -7.05 -12.83 -8.23
C THR A 110 -5.90 -13.81 -8.14
N VAL A 111 -6.22 -15.07 -7.91
CA VAL A 111 -5.27 -16.17 -7.93
C VAL A 111 -5.70 -17.14 -9.02
N MET A 112 -4.75 -17.51 -9.87
CA MET A 112 -4.97 -18.49 -10.94
C MET A 112 -3.95 -19.61 -10.79
N GLU A 113 -4.43 -20.84 -10.87
CA GLU A 113 -3.55 -22.01 -10.98
C GLU A 113 -3.19 -22.23 -12.45
N ILE A 114 -1.90 -22.36 -12.71
CA ILE A 114 -1.39 -22.64 -14.04
C ILE A 114 -0.87 -24.08 -14.04
N ALA A 115 -1.47 -24.89 -14.87
CA ALA A 115 -1.01 -26.27 -15.05
C ALA A 115 0.39 -26.27 -15.70
N GLY A 116 1.32 -26.98 -15.08
CA GLY A 116 2.69 -27.15 -15.58
C GLY A 116 2.86 -28.41 -16.41
#